data_a6f0c9364098a078eacaad27cc4d5b4e
#
_entry.id   a6f0c9364098a078eacaad27cc4d5b4e
#
_cell.length_a   1.000
_cell.length_b   1.000
_cell.length_c   1.000
_cell.angle_alpha   90.00
_cell.angle_beta   90.00
_cell.angle_gamma   90.00
#
_symmetry.space_group_name_H-M   'P 1'
#
loop_
_entity.id
_entity.type
_entity.pdbx_description
1 polymer ?
#
loop_
_entity_poly.entity_id
_entity_poly.type
_entity_poly.pdbx_seq_one_letter_code
_entity_poly.pdbx_strand_id
1 'polypeptide(L)'
;MPVAIEARQISKRFFLGERNQRAFFEDVAAKTMDGVRRFLRPEEALKANSSSRYFWALQDVSFQLSHGQTLAIIGENGAGKSTLLKILSRITQPTVGTVRVYGRLASLLEVGTGFHPEFSGRDNIYLNGTMLGLSRKEVRQRFDRIVDFSGLEQFIAVPVKNYSSGMYMRLAFSVAAHLNPEIVILDEVFAVGDAVFQKKCFDRMEEIIDEGHAAIMVSHTTSILQRMSQVCMWLRHGRVEMFGPSHEVLCQYEKQTTHEVVSNLEKQTAQRQDATQSEPIARLCSWKVESKVSKGPHTITSGQEKVTFLFEVELSAAVPNGKIAVSLTNVQGLVLSTHSGELRQTKAGKFLLGLELPLLPVKPGEYILSCAISDGTHTSAFLRAIPELTVLEESNGDGTGYHGVLNLPAKLSVK
;
A
#
# COMPACT_ATOMS: atom_id res chain seq x y z
N MET A 1 -27.39 -5.44 12.57
CA MET A 1 -26.59 -6.67 12.42
C MET A 1 -25.84 -6.94 13.70
N PRO A 2 -25.61 -8.18 14.12
CA PRO A 2 -24.84 -8.47 15.33
C PRO A 2 -23.38 -8.04 15.17
N VAL A 3 -22.75 -7.67 16.27
CA VAL A 3 -21.33 -7.25 16.32
C VAL A 3 -20.44 -8.47 16.13
N ALA A 4 -19.46 -8.36 15.25
CA ALA A 4 -18.43 -9.36 15.02
C ALA A 4 -17.14 -9.03 15.79
N ILE A 5 -16.72 -7.76 15.77
CA ILE A 5 -15.54 -7.29 16.49
C ILE A 5 -15.87 -5.96 17.18
N GLU A 6 -15.42 -5.83 18.42
CA GLU A 6 -15.47 -4.58 19.17
C GLU A 6 -14.07 -4.29 19.71
N ALA A 7 -13.49 -3.17 19.31
CA ALA A 7 -12.23 -2.64 19.78
C ALA A 7 -12.48 -1.33 20.54
N ARG A 8 -12.02 -1.25 21.80
CA ARG A 8 -12.20 -0.07 22.67
C ARG A 8 -10.87 0.43 23.18
N GLN A 9 -10.50 1.65 22.80
CA GLN A 9 -9.33 2.40 23.28
C GLN A 9 -8.02 1.61 23.19
N ILE A 10 -7.83 0.89 22.07
CA ILE A 10 -6.65 0.05 21.84
C ILE A 10 -5.42 0.91 21.73
N SER A 11 -4.47 0.69 22.65
CA SER A 11 -3.15 1.30 22.59
C SER A 11 -2.08 0.22 22.75
N LYS A 12 -1.00 0.32 21.96
CA LYS A 12 0.13 -0.63 21.99
C LYS A 12 1.44 0.12 21.98
N ARG A 13 2.28 -0.15 22.97
CA ARG A 13 3.66 0.35 23.02
C ARG A 13 4.66 -0.79 22.91
N PHE A 14 5.79 -0.50 22.29
CA PHE A 14 6.95 -1.38 22.22
C PHE A 14 8.16 -0.71 22.86
N PHE A 15 9.06 -1.51 23.39
CA PHE A 15 10.31 -1.02 23.95
C PHE A 15 11.38 -0.94 22.85
N LEU A 16 12.05 0.20 22.73
CA LEU A 16 13.12 0.47 21.78
C LEU A 16 14.50 0.14 22.40
N GLY A 17 14.70 -1.06 22.89
CA GLY A 17 15.99 -1.49 23.44
C GLY A 17 16.42 -2.81 22.81
N GLU A 18 17.71 -2.98 22.54
CA GLU A 18 18.27 -4.30 22.22
C GLU A 18 18.09 -5.22 23.44
N ARG A 19 17.16 -6.15 23.34
CA ARG A 19 17.07 -7.28 24.29
C ARG A 19 18.17 -8.30 23.95
N ASN A 20 19.39 -8.08 24.43
CA ASN A 20 20.30 -9.17 24.68
C ASN A 20 19.63 -10.08 25.74
N GLN A 21 19.60 -11.40 25.50
CA GLN A 21 19.05 -12.37 26.46
C GLN A 21 19.69 -12.24 27.87
N ARG A 22 20.91 -11.71 27.96
CA ARG A 22 21.57 -11.34 29.21
C ARG A 22 20.84 -10.23 29.98
N ALA A 23 20.29 -9.23 29.30
CA ALA A 23 19.55 -8.14 29.94
C ALA A 23 18.24 -8.60 30.57
N PHE A 24 17.63 -9.69 30.11
CA PHE A 24 16.43 -10.24 30.73
C PHE A 24 16.71 -10.83 32.13
N PHE A 25 17.82 -11.51 32.29
CA PHE A 25 18.23 -12.04 33.62
C PHE A 25 18.75 -10.95 34.54
N GLU A 26 19.43 -9.92 33.99
CA GLU A 26 19.85 -8.75 34.73
C GLU A 26 18.67 -7.87 35.18
N ASP A 27 17.62 -7.71 34.35
CA ASP A 27 16.38 -6.99 34.68
C ASP A 27 15.55 -7.71 35.77
N VAL A 28 15.55 -9.04 35.76
CA VAL A 28 14.92 -9.85 36.84
C VAL A 28 15.74 -9.76 38.11
N ALA A 29 17.06 -9.81 38.01
CA ALA A 29 17.97 -9.64 39.17
C ALA A 29 17.94 -8.19 39.70
N ALA A 30 17.89 -7.17 38.82
CA ALA A 30 17.79 -5.77 39.20
C ALA A 30 16.45 -5.43 39.88
N LYS A 31 15.33 -6.02 39.42
CA LYS A 31 14.02 -5.83 40.09
C LYS A 31 13.97 -6.40 41.49
N THR A 32 14.70 -7.46 41.77
CA THR A 32 14.84 -8.02 43.13
C THR A 32 15.77 -7.15 44.00
N MET A 33 16.82 -6.55 43.42
CA MET A 33 17.75 -5.68 44.15
C MET A 33 17.20 -4.23 44.30
N ASP A 34 16.44 -3.71 43.33
CA ASP A 34 15.79 -2.40 43.45
C ASP A 34 14.66 -2.39 44.50
N GLY A 35 14.03 -3.52 44.76
CA GLY A 35 13.11 -3.69 45.90
C GLY A 35 13.81 -3.44 47.23
N VAL A 36 15.02 -3.89 47.37
CA VAL A 36 15.82 -3.72 48.60
C VAL A 36 16.45 -2.31 48.67
N ARG A 37 16.94 -1.76 47.55
CA ARG A 37 17.48 -0.37 47.48
C ARG A 37 16.45 0.70 47.69
N ARG A 38 15.19 0.50 47.23
CA ARG A 38 14.07 1.45 47.43
C ARG A 38 13.68 1.59 48.91
N PHE A 39 13.98 0.59 49.72
CA PHE A 39 13.74 0.63 51.15
C PHE A 39 14.83 1.41 51.90
N LEU A 40 16.04 1.58 51.32
CA LEU A 40 17.19 2.16 51.96
C LEU A 40 17.51 3.60 51.57
N ARG A 41 16.99 4.14 50.44
CA ARG A 41 17.21 5.55 50.00
C ARG A 41 16.05 6.08 49.16
N PRO A 42 15.06 6.74 49.76
CA PRO A 42 13.89 7.24 49.01
C PRO A 42 14.13 8.42 48.09
N GLU A 43 15.20 9.22 48.27
CA GLU A 43 15.38 10.50 47.57
C GLU A 43 16.17 10.44 46.25
N GLU A 44 16.94 9.40 46.01
CA GLU A 44 17.74 9.28 44.76
C GLU A 44 16.96 8.62 43.60
N ALA A 45 15.83 7.97 43.89
CA ALA A 45 14.98 7.28 42.90
C ALA A 45 14.19 8.25 41.98
N LEU A 46 14.14 9.54 42.29
CA LEU A 46 13.34 10.54 41.57
C LEU A 46 14.10 11.29 40.47
N LYS A 47 15.42 11.06 40.30
CA LYS A 47 16.26 11.74 39.31
C LYS A 47 16.84 10.85 38.20
N ALA A 48 16.45 9.60 38.08
CA ALA A 48 16.73 8.83 36.88
C ALA A 48 15.76 9.27 35.79
N ASN A 49 16.13 10.31 35.07
CA ASN A 49 15.53 10.70 33.80
C ASN A 49 15.69 9.52 32.79
N SER A 50 14.87 8.52 32.93
CA SER A 50 14.65 7.53 31.88
C SER A 50 13.81 8.24 30.81
N SER A 51 14.45 8.89 29.84
CA SER A 51 13.85 9.13 28.54
C SER A 51 13.34 7.77 28.09
N SER A 52 12.04 7.56 28.24
CA SER A 52 11.38 6.27 28.05
C SER A 52 11.57 5.85 26.59
N ARG A 53 12.45 4.85 26.38
CA ARG A 53 12.70 4.22 25.07
C ARG A 53 11.49 3.39 24.64
N TYR A 54 10.29 3.98 24.71
CA TYR A 54 9.06 3.34 24.27
C TYR A 54 8.52 4.06 23.05
N PHE A 55 8.06 3.25 22.10
CA PHE A 55 7.39 3.70 20.90
C PHE A 55 5.93 3.24 20.95
N TRP A 56 4.99 4.17 20.74
CA TRP A 56 3.59 3.85 20.62
C TRP A 56 3.26 3.49 19.18
N ALA A 57 2.98 2.20 18.93
CA ALA A 57 2.56 1.73 17.63
C ALA A 57 1.07 1.96 17.36
N LEU A 58 0.25 2.01 18.43
CA LEU A 58 -1.17 2.36 18.38
C LEU A 58 -1.53 3.20 19.60
N GLN A 59 -2.43 4.17 19.42
CA GLN A 59 -2.90 5.07 20.46
C GLN A 59 -4.42 5.30 20.27
N ASP A 60 -5.20 4.85 21.26
CA ASP A 60 -6.64 5.09 21.40
C ASP A 60 -7.48 4.72 20.16
N VAL A 61 -7.19 3.57 19.57
CA VAL A 61 -7.94 3.07 18.41
C VAL A 61 -9.21 2.40 18.89
N SER A 62 -10.37 2.91 18.45
CA SER A 62 -11.68 2.37 18.77
C SER A 62 -12.52 2.20 17.52
N PHE A 63 -13.15 1.03 17.34
CA PHE A 63 -14.08 0.76 16.26
C PHE A 63 -14.96 -0.43 16.56
N GLN A 64 -16.02 -0.59 15.78
CA GLN A 64 -16.92 -1.72 15.81
C GLN A 64 -17.17 -2.22 14.39
N LEU A 65 -17.14 -3.54 14.20
CA LEU A 65 -17.43 -4.22 12.95
C LEU A 65 -18.57 -5.20 13.16
N SER A 66 -19.57 -5.14 12.30
CA SER A 66 -20.72 -6.06 12.32
C SER A 66 -20.49 -7.26 11.39
N HIS A 67 -21.20 -8.37 11.63
CA HIS A 67 -21.25 -9.46 10.65
C HIS A 67 -21.80 -8.95 9.31
N GLY A 68 -21.23 -9.45 8.21
CA GLY A 68 -21.55 -9.01 6.86
C GLY A 68 -20.92 -7.67 6.46
N GLN A 69 -20.08 -7.07 7.30
CA GLN A 69 -19.33 -5.88 6.96
C GLN A 69 -17.86 -6.20 6.68
N THR A 70 -17.31 -5.49 5.71
CA THR A 70 -15.88 -5.52 5.40
C THR A 70 -15.24 -4.18 5.74
N LEU A 71 -14.23 -4.22 6.61
CA LEU A 71 -13.43 -3.07 7.01
C LEU A 71 -12.08 -3.08 6.28
N ALA A 72 -11.82 -2.07 5.47
CA ALA A 72 -10.48 -1.79 4.96
C ALA A 72 -9.67 -1.00 6.00
N ILE A 73 -8.38 -1.30 6.14
CA ILE A 73 -7.43 -0.52 6.94
C ILE A 73 -6.33 -0.01 6.02
N ILE A 74 -6.21 1.30 5.92
CA ILE A 74 -5.21 1.99 5.11
C ILE A 74 -4.29 2.84 5.96
N GLY A 75 -3.18 3.28 5.38
CA GLY A 75 -2.18 4.14 6.00
C GLY A 75 -0.77 3.80 5.53
N GLU A 76 0.18 4.67 5.81
CA GLU A 76 1.58 4.52 5.45
C GLU A 76 2.26 3.32 6.13
N ASN A 77 3.47 2.98 5.67
CA ASN A 77 4.31 2.01 6.37
C ASN A 77 4.66 2.54 7.76
N GLY A 78 4.47 1.69 8.78
CA GLY A 78 4.65 2.10 10.19
C GLY A 78 3.43 2.79 10.82
N ALA A 79 2.31 2.99 10.11
CA ALA A 79 1.08 3.57 10.68
C ALA A 79 0.43 2.73 11.78
N GLY A 80 0.82 1.47 11.95
CA GLY A 80 0.28 0.58 12.99
C GLY A 80 -0.66 -0.52 12.48
N LYS A 81 -0.89 -0.62 11.16
CA LYS A 81 -1.78 -1.60 10.53
C LYS A 81 -1.52 -3.04 10.99
N SER A 82 -0.31 -3.55 10.76
CA SER A 82 0.07 -4.91 11.14
C SER A 82 0.05 -5.14 12.66
N THR A 83 0.29 -4.09 13.46
CA THR A 83 0.15 -4.18 14.93
C THR A 83 -1.31 -4.34 15.33
N LEU A 84 -2.22 -3.60 14.70
CA LEU A 84 -3.65 -3.72 14.94
C LEU A 84 -4.15 -5.11 14.55
N LEU A 85 -3.78 -5.60 13.35
CA LEU A 85 -4.14 -6.95 12.90
C LEU A 85 -3.64 -8.04 13.86
N LYS A 86 -2.39 -7.95 14.35
CA LYS A 86 -1.85 -8.89 15.34
C LYS A 86 -2.60 -8.88 16.67
N ILE A 87 -3.13 -7.72 17.09
CA ILE A 87 -3.96 -7.62 18.29
C ILE A 87 -5.32 -8.27 18.04
N LEU A 88 -5.96 -8.00 16.91
CA LEU A 88 -7.26 -8.58 16.53
C LEU A 88 -7.17 -10.10 16.40
N SER A 89 -6.07 -10.61 15.84
CA SER A 89 -5.76 -12.05 15.71
C SER A 89 -5.30 -12.69 17.03
N ARG A 90 -5.25 -11.95 18.14
CA ARG A 90 -4.78 -12.41 19.45
C ARG A 90 -3.33 -12.90 19.49
N ILE A 91 -2.52 -12.56 18.48
CA ILE A 91 -1.07 -12.86 18.45
C ILE A 91 -0.33 -12.02 19.49
N THR A 92 -0.79 -10.78 19.73
CA THR A 92 -0.27 -9.90 20.77
C THR A 92 -1.39 -9.22 21.54
N GLN A 93 -1.16 -8.96 22.82
CA GLN A 93 -2.13 -8.23 23.64
C GLN A 93 -1.95 -6.71 23.49
N PRO A 94 -3.01 -5.91 23.56
CA PRO A 94 -2.90 -4.46 23.68
C PRO A 94 -2.25 -4.09 25.01
N THR A 95 -1.59 -2.94 25.09
CA THR A 95 -1.04 -2.39 26.33
C THR A 95 -2.15 -1.76 27.17
N VAL A 96 -3.11 -1.10 26.50
CA VAL A 96 -4.31 -0.49 27.09
C VAL A 96 -5.50 -0.80 26.17
N GLY A 97 -6.69 -0.85 26.72
CA GLY A 97 -7.92 -1.12 25.99
C GLY A 97 -8.28 -2.60 25.90
N THR A 98 -9.36 -2.90 25.21
CA THR A 98 -9.90 -4.26 25.08
C THR A 98 -10.38 -4.55 23.67
N VAL A 99 -10.19 -5.80 23.22
CA VAL A 99 -10.76 -6.35 21.98
C VAL A 99 -11.68 -7.50 22.34
N ARG A 100 -12.88 -7.48 21.79
CA ARG A 100 -13.84 -8.59 21.85
C ARG A 100 -14.12 -9.06 20.44
N VAL A 101 -13.99 -10.37 20.23
CA VAL A 101 -14.26 -11.04 18.95
C VAL A 101 -15.35 -12.05 19.20
N TYR A 102 -16.44 -11.93 18.46
CA TYR A 102 -17.63 -12.76 18.57
C TYR A 102 -17.74 -13.68 17.36
N GLY A 103 -17.21 -14.89 17.50
CA GLY A 103 -17.16 -15.89 16.45
C GLY A 103 -15.74 -16.42 16.20
N ARG A 104 -15.63 -17.37 15.26
CA ARG A 104 -14.36 -17.92 14.83
C ARG A 104 -13.66 -16.94 13.89
N LEU A 105 -12.44 -16.59 14.24
CA LEU A 105 -11.60 -15.69 13.45
C LEU A 105 -10.52 -16.50 12.76
N ALA A 106 -10.41 -16.36 11.43
CA ALA A 106 -9.26 -16.83 10.66
C ALA A 106 -8.41 -15.65 10.22
N SER A 107 -7.13 -15.74 10.52
CA SER A 107 -6.16 -14.75 10.09
C SER A 107 -5.28 -15.31 8.98
N LEU A 108 -5.28 -14.67 7.83
CA LEU A 108 -4.38 -14.98 6.73
C LEU A 108 -3.02 -14.26 6.85
N LEU A 109 -2.74 -13.61 7.99
CA LEU A 109 -1.44 -12.99 8.31
C LEU A 109 -0.30 -14.01 8.35
N GLU A 110 -0.61 -15.22 8.78
CA GLU A 110 0.36 -16.29 9.04
C GLU A 110 0.06 -17.52 8.19
N VAL A 111 -0.28 -17.31 6.91
CA VAL A 111 -0.52 -18.39 5.96
C VAL A 111 0.71 -19.30 5.88
N GLY A 112 0.50 -20.60 6.15
CA GLY A 112 1.57 -21.58 6.20
C GLY A 112 2.26 -21.73 7.55
N THR A 113 2.01 -20.86 8.51
CA THR A 113 2.47 -21.08 9.88
C THR A 113 1.87 -22.36 10.45
N GLY A 114 2.71 -23.26 10.95
CA GLY A 114 2.28 -24.55 11.47
C GLY A 114 2.38 -25.72 10.48
N PHE A 115 2.82 -25.51 9.24
CA PHE A 115 3.19 -26.62 8.37
C PHE A 115 4.48 -27.29 8.87
N HIS A 116 4.45 -28.62 8.96
CA HIS A 116 5.62 -29.40 9.32
C HIS A 116 6.40 -29.81 8.07
N PRO A 117 7.68 -29.47 7.94
CA PRO A 117 8.45 -29.67 6.72
C PRO A 117 8.51 -31.13 6.24
N GLU A 118 8.61 -32.07 7.19
CA GLU A 118 8.72 -33.51 6.90
C GLU A 118 7.37 -34.18 6.57
N PHE A 119 6.26 -33.49 6.81
CA PHE A 119 4.94 -34.05 6.54
C PHE A 119 4.54 -33.80 5.09
N SER A 120 3.74 -34.71 4.54
CA SER A 120 3.15 -34.56 3.22
C SER A 120 2.19 -33.37 3.17
N GLY A 121 1.85 -32.90 1.96
CA GLY A 121 0.81 -31.90 1.78
C GLY A 121 -0.52 -32.33 2.41
N ARG A 122 -0.86 -33.62 2.27
CA ARG A 122 -2.04 -34.24 2.89
C ARG A 122 -2.02 -34.08 4.41
N ASP A 123 -0.93 -34.48 5.06
CA ASP A 123 -0.83 -34.44 6.53
C ASP A 123 -0.84 -33.01 7.04
N ASN A 124 -0.22 -32.07 6.30
CA ASN A 124 -0.23 -30.66 6.62
C ASN A 124 -1.62 -30.02 6.50
N ILE A 125 -2.46 -30.44 5.53
CA ILE A 125 -3.86 -30.01 5.46
C ILE A 125 -4.61 -30.40 6.75
N TYR A 126 -4.43 -31.63 7.25
CA TYR A 126 -5.06 -32.06 8.49
C TYR A 126 -4.49 -31.35 9.71
N LEU A 127 -3.16 -31.23 9.78
CA LEU A 127 -2.48 -30.56 10.89
C LEU A 127 -2.93 -29.10 10.98
N ASN A 128 -2.78 -28.35 9.90
CA ASN A 128 -3.08 -26.92 9.85
C ASN A 128 -4.58 -26.64 10.02
N GLY A 129 -5.45 -27.41 9.34
CA GLY A 129 -6.89 -27.28 9.51
C GLY A 129 -7.34 -27.48 10.96
N THR A 130 -6.71 -28.46 11.66
CA THR A 130 -7.00 -28.69 13.08
C THR A 130 -6.45 -27.56 13.97
N MET A 131 -5.24 -27.07 13.70
CA MET A 131 -4.67 -25.91 14.42
C MET A 131 -5.51 -24.66 14.28
N LEU A 132 -6.14 -24.48 13.12
CA LEU A 132 -7.03 -23.36 12.81
C LEU A 132 -8.48 -23.60 13.30
N GLY A 133 -8.72 -24.67 14.07
CA GLY A 133 -9.96 -24.91 14.81
C GLY A 133 -10.99 -25.80 14.11
N LEU A 134 -10.66 -26.46 12.98
CA LEU A 134 -11.54 -27.45 12.37
C LEU A 134 -11.38 -28.82 13.08
N SER A 135 -12.48 -29.53 13.24
CA SER A 135 -12.43 -30.94 13.59
C SER A 135 -11.86 -31.77 12.43
N ARG A 136 -11.25 -32.91 12.73
CA ARG A 136 -10.73 -33.82 11.71
C ARG A 136 -11.80 -34.26 10.69
N LYS A 137 -13.07 -34.32 11.13
CA LYS A 137 -14.22 -34.63 10.25
C LYS A 137 -14.48 -33.50 9.25
N GLU A 138 -14.44 -32.26 9.71
CA GLU A 138 -14.63 -31.09 8.85
C GLU A 138 -13.49 -30.94 7.84
N VAL A 139 -12.23 -31.16 8.26
CA VAL A 139 -11.09 -31.18 7.33
C VAL A 139 -11.28 -32.24 6.26
N ARG A 140 -11.71 -33.47 6.65
CA ARG A 140 -11.97 -34.56 5.69
C ARG A 140 -13.06 -34.19 4.66
N GLN A 141 -14.11 -33.53 5.07
CA GLN A 141 -15.20 -33.11 4.19
C GLN A 141 -14.78 -32.05 3.16
N ARG A 142 -13.76 -31.28 3.48
CA ARG A 142 -13.25 -30.17 2.64
C ARG A 142 -11.96 -30.53 1.91
N PHE A 143 -11.39 -31.66 2.20
CA PHE A 143 -10.07 -32.09 1.73
C PHE A 143 -9.94 -31.98 0.20
N ASP A 144 -10.85 -32.58 -0.54
CA ASP A 144 -10.79 -32.59 -2.00
C ASP A 144 -10.90 -31.18 -2.57
N ARG A 145 -11.78 -30.34 -2.01
CA ARG A 145 -11.90 -28.91 -2.41
C ARG A 145 -10.62 -28.12 -2.14
N ILE A 146 -9.94 -28.37 -1.01
CA ILE A 146 -8.67 -27.73 -0.68
C ILE A 146 -7.61 -28.13 -1.69
N VAL A 147 -7.53 -29.41 -2.04
CA VAL A 147 -6.56 -29.94 -2.99
C VAL A 147 -6.81 -29.36 -4.39
N ASP A 148 -8.04 -29.42 -4.88
CA ASP A 148 -8.46 -28.89 -6.19
C ASP A 148 -8.18 -27.38 -6.29
N PHE A 149 -8.50 -26.63 -5.23
CA PHE A 149 -8.24 -25.19 -5.21
C PHE A 149 -6.75 -24.90 -5.32
N SER A 150 -5.91 -25.66 -4.60
CA SER A 150 -4.45 -25.49 -4.62
C SER A 150 -3.83 -25.87 -5.96
N GLY A 151 -4.46 -26.78 -6.74
CA GLY A 151 -3.92 -27.36 -7.97
C GLY A 151 -2.65 -28.18 -7.73
N LEU A 152 -2.56 -28.87 -6.59
CA LEU A 152 -1.39 -29.64 -6.18
C LEU A 152 -1.70 -31.15 -6.03
N GLU A 153 -2.67 -31.66 -6.78
CA GLU A 153 -3.16 -33.06 -6.71
C GLU A 153 -2.00 -34.03 -6.85
N GLN A 154 -1.10 -33.80 -7.80
CA GLN A 154 0.04 -34.69 -8.08
C GLN A 154 1.12 -34.64 -7.00
N PHE A 155 1.16 -33.58 -6.21
CA PHE A 155 2.20 -33.37 -5.20
C PHE A 155 1.70 -33.59 -3.76
N ILE A 156 0.42 -33.88 -3.57
CA ILE A 156 -0.21 -33.90 -2.24
C ILE A 156 0.39 -34.95 -1.28
N ALA A 157 0.97 -36.02 -1.82
CA ALA A 157 1.64 -37.04 -1.04
C ALA A 157 3.13 -36.75 -0.77
N VAL A 158 3.69 -35.70 -1.37
CA VAL A 158 5.12 -35.33 -1.23
C VAL A 158 5.29 -34.47 0.02
N PRO A 159 6.38 -34.65 0.81
CA PRO A 159 6.72 -33.75 1.91
C PRO A 159 6.87 -32.30 1.48
N VAL A 160 6.31 -31.37 2.27
CA VAL A 160 6.25 -29.93 1.88
C VAL A 160 7.62 -29.25 1.86
N LYS A 161 8.66 -29.84 2.47
CA LYS A 161 10.04 -29.37 2.31
C LYS A 161 10.52 -29.40 0.85
N ASN A 162 9.93 -30.26 0.02
CA ASN A 162 10.25 -30.39 -1.40
C ASN A 162 9.37 -29.49 -2.29
N TYR A 163 8.47 -28.70 -1.72
CA TYR A 163 7.64 -27.76 -2.46
C TYR A 163 8.44 -26.51 -2.81
N SER A 164 8.13 -25.90 -3.96
CA SER A 164 8.56 -24.52 -4.20
C SER A 164 7.82 -23.58 -3.23
N SER A 165 8.36 -22.37 -3.02
CA SER A 165 7.71 -21.35 -2.20
C SER A 165 6.28 -21.06 -2.67
N GLY A 166 6.05 -21.02 -3.98
CA GLY A 166 4.71 -20.86 -4.57
C GLY A 166 3.77 -22.03 -4.25
N MET A 167 4.21 -23.27 -4.40
CA MET A 167 3.41 -24.44 -4.04
C MET A 167 3.05 -24.47 -2.55
N TYR A 168 4.04 -24.17 -1.70
CA TYR A 168 3.83 -24.07 -0.25
C TYR A 168 2.73 -23.06 0.09
N MET A 169 2.84 -21.86 -0.44
CA MET A 169 1.88 -20.77 -0.19
C MET A 169 0.51 -21.06 -0.79
N ARG A 170 0.43 -21.69 -1.99
CA ARG A 170 -0.82 -22.12 -2.61
C ARG A 170 -1.56 -23.12 -1.72
N LEU A 171 -0.86 -24.14 -1.18
CA LEU A 171 -1.48 -25.11 -0.28
C LEU A 171 -1.96 -24.45 1.01
N ALA A 172 -1.13 -23.63 1.62
CA ALA A 172 -1.42 -22.98 2.89
C ALA A 172 -2.61 -22.03 2.79
N PHE A 173 -2.67 -21.21 1.70
CA PHE A 173 -3.82 -20.37 1.42
C PHE A 173 -5.10 -21.19 1.17
N SER A 174 -4.99 -22.29 0.43
CA SER A 174 -6.14 -23.17 0.13
C SER A 174 -6.77 -23.73 1.40
N VAL A 175 -5.96 -24.14 2.37
CA VAL A 175 -6.47 -24.57 3.69
C VAL A 175 -7.22 -23.41 4.36
N ALA A 176 -6.59 -22.25 4.47
CA ALA A 176 -7.16 -21.09 5.15
C ALA A 176 -8.45 -20.57 4.50
N ALA A 177 -8.52 -20.54 3.17
CA ALA A 177 -9.69 -20.10 2.41
C ALA A 177 -10.92 -21.03 2.54
N HIS A 178 -10.70 -22.28 3.01
CA HIS A 178 -11.78 -23.26 3.19
C HIS A 178 -12.15 -23.51 4.66
N LEU A 179 -11.67 -22.66 5.59
CA LEU A 179 -12.02 -22.77 7.03
C LEU A 179 -13.47 -22.38 7.31
N ASN A 180 -14.07 -21.55 6.48
CA ASN A 180 -15.40 -20.97 6.70
C ASN A 180 -15.54 -20.28 8.08
N PRO A 181 -14.65 -19.34 8.41
CA PRO A 181 -14.71 -18.60 9.68
C PRO A 181 -15.79 -17.52 9.61
N GLU A 182 -16.35 -17.12 10.76
CA GLU A 182 -17.29 -15.99 10.80
C GLU A 182 -16.61 -14.63 10.59
N ILE A 183 -15.27 -14.58 10.80
CA ILE A 183 -14.46 -13.35 10.67
C ILE A 183 -13.15 -13.71 9.98
N VAL A 184 -12.81 -12.97 8.91
CA VAL A 184 -11.57 -13.16 8.15
C VAL A 184 -10.68 -11.91 8.27
N ILE A 185 -9.40 -12.11 8.56
CA ILE A 185 -8.38 -11.04 8.48
C ILE A 185 -7.46 -11.32 7.29
N LEU A 186 -7.38 -10.35 6.37
CA LEU A 186 -6.64 -10.40 5.13
C LEU A 186 -5.54 -9.34 5.17
N ASP A 187 -4.28 -9.74 5.01
CA ASP A 187 -3.14 -8.82 4.92
C ASP A 187 -2.46 -9.06 3.58
N GLU A 188 -2.22 -8.10 2.77
CA GLU A 188 -1.45 -8.07 1.49
C GLU A 188 -1.12 -9.41 0.79
N VAL A 189 -1.56 -10.54 1.38
CA VAL A 189 -1.25 -11.91 1.00
C VAL A 189 -1.86 -12.31 -0.35
N PHE A 190 -2.67 -11.42 -0.97
CA PHE A 190 -3.25 -11.67 -2.29
C PHE A 190 -2.21 -11.74 -3.43
N ALA A 191 -0.96 -11.35 -3.18
CA ALA A 191 0.14 -11.46 -4.15
C ALA A 191 0.79 -12.85 -4.21
N VAL A 192 0.15 -13.88 -3.62
CA VAL A 192 0.69 -15.24 -3.56
C VAL A 192 0.40 -16.02 -4.84
N GLY A 193 1.43 -16.68 -5.37
CA GLY A 193 1.32 -17.52 -6.56
C GLY A 193 1.31 -16.74 -7.88
N ASP A 194 0.85 -17.37 -8.93
CA ASP A 194 0.68 -16.77 -10.25
C ASP A 194 -0.64 -15.99 -10.36
N ALA A 195 -0.81 -15.23 -11.45
CA ALA A 195 -1.99 -14.40 -11.66
C ALA A 195 -3.31 -15.21 -11.70
N VAL A 196 -3.25 -16.47 -12.13
CA VAL A 196 -4.42 -17.36 -12.17
C VAL A 196 -4.84 -17.75 -10.76
N PHE A 197 -3.88 -18.10 -9.91
CA PHE A 197 -4.16 -18.45 -8.53
C PHE A 197 -4.59 -17.23 -7.71
N GLN A 198 -3.97 -16.07 -7.94
CA GLN A 198 -4.40 -14.81 -7.33
C GLN A 198 -5.86 -14.52 -7.63
N LYS A 199 -6.28 -14.68 -8.88
CA LYS A 199 -7.70 -14.52 -9.25
C LYS A 199 -8.61 -15.46 -8.46
N LYS A 200 -8.26 -16.76 -8.37
CA LYS A 200 -9.02 -17.73 -7.55
C LYS A 200 -9.13 -17.30 -6.08
N CYS A 201 -8.04 -16.73 -5.53
CA CYS A 201 -8.03 -16.21 -4.16
C CYS A 201 -9.01 -15.04 -4.00
N PHE A 202 -9.03 -14.10 -4.95
CA PHE A 202 -9.97 -12.98 -4.93
C PHE A 202 -11.41 -13.45 -5.04
N ASP A 203 -11.72 -14.30 -6.03
CA ASP A 203 -13.06 -14.83 -6.25
C ASP A 203 -13.56 -15.53 -4.96
N ARG A 204 -12.71 -16.33 -4.32
CA ARG A 204 -13.07 -17.01 -3.05
C ARG A 204 -13.30 -16.05 -1.89
N MET A 205 -12.54 -14.96 -1.80
CA MET A 205 -12.75 -13.94 -0.75
C MET A 205 -14.05 -13.17 -0.98
N GLU A 206 -14.40 -12.85 -2.23
CA GLU A 206 -15.69 -12.26 -2.57
C GLU A 206 -16.85 -13.18 -2.15
N GLU A 207 -16.76 -14.49 -2.47
CA GLU A 207 -17.75 -15.46 -2.01
C GLU A 207 -17.94 -15.46 -0.49
N ILE A 208 -16.84 -15.46 0.29
CA ILE A 208 -16.88 -15.43 1.76
C ILE A 208 -17.56 -14.16 2.27
N ILE A 209 -17.29 -13.01 1.66
CA ILE A 209 -17.92 -11.73 2.02
C ILE A 209 -19.41 -11.76 1.68
N ASP A 210 -19.79 -12.28 0.50
CA ASP A 210 -21.17 -12.38 0.04
C ASP A 210 -21.99 -13.38 0.88
N GLU A 211 -21.35 -14.41 1.45
CA GLU A 211 -21.95 -15.32 2.44
C GLU A 211 -22.30 -14.64 3.77
N GLY A 212 -21.95 -13.35 3.95
CA GLY A 212 -22.28 -12.55 5.12
C GLY A 212 -21.27 -12.63 6.26
N HIS A 213 -20.05 -13.10 5.99
CA HIS A 213 -18.96 -13.10 6.97
C HIS A 213 -18.38 -11.69 7.14
N ALA A 214 -17.85 -11.39 8.34
CA ALA A 214 -17.12 -10.15 8.54
C ALA A 214 -15.70 -10.27 8.02
N ALA A 215 -15.19 -9.22 7.38
CA ALA A 215 -13.82 -9.22 6.90
C ALA A 215 -13.06 -7.94 7.32
N ILE A 216 -11.79 -8.09 7.65
CA ILE A 216 -10.84 -6.97 7.79
C ILE A 216 -9.75 -7.17 6.76
N MET A 217 -9.47 -6.14 5.97
CA MET A 217 -8.48 -6.22 4.92
C MET A 217 -7.50 -5.06 4.93
N VAL A 218 -6.24 -5.37 4.66
CA VAL A 218 -5.17 -4.40 4.42
C VAL A 218 -4.63 -4.63 3.03
N SER A 219 -4.57 -3.58 2.23
CA SER A 219 -3.94 -3.63 0.90
C SER A 219 -3.36 -2.26 0.56
N HIS A 220 -2.31 -2.24 -0.25
CA HIS A 220 -1.81 -1.00 -0.87
C HIS A 220 -2.58 -0.63 -2.13
N THR A 221 -3.44 -1.50 -2.62
CA THR A 221 -4.22 -1.27 -3.85
C THR A 221 -5.61 -0.73 -3.50
N THR A 222 -5.78 0.58 -3.58
CA THR A 222 -7.02 1.28 -3.20
C THR A 222 -8.23 0.81 -4.01
N SER A 223 -8.06 0.46 -5.29
CA SER A 223 -9.15 -0.07 -6.14
C SER A 223 -9.71 -1.40 -5.64
N ILE A 224 -8.88 -2.28 -5.07
CA ILE A 224 -9.32 -3.53 -4.45
C ILE A 224 -10.13 -3.23 -3.18
N LEU A 225 -9.60 -2.35 -2.34
CA LEU A 225 -10.28 -1.97 -1.10
C LEU A 225 -11.63 -1.31 -1.39
N GLN A 226 -11.70 -0.43 -2.39
CA GLN A 226 -12.93 0.23 -2.79
C GLN A 226 -14.00 -0.75 -3.29
N ARG A 227 -13.59 -1.81 -3.99
CA ARG A 227 -14.50 -2.85 -4.50
C ARG A 227 -15.02 -3.76 -3.40
N MET A 228 -14.16 -4.14 -2.44
CA MET A 228 -14.45 -5.20 -1.47
C MET A 228 -14.87 -4.70 -0.09
N SER A 229 -14.74 -3.40 0.23
CA SER A 229 -15.06 -2.89 1.57
C SER A 229 -16.16 -1.84 1.57
N GLN A 230 -17.03 -1.93 2.58
CA GLN A 230 -18.06 -0.92 2.83
C GLN A 230 -17.54 0.20 3.73
N VAL A 231 -16.63 -0.13 4.67
CA VAL A 231 -16.11 0.79 5.67
C VAL A 231 -14.58 0.79 5.60
N CYS A 232 -13.99 1.95 5.79
CA CYS A 232 -12.54 2.12 5.78
C CYS A 232 -12.06 2.87 7.02
N MET A 233 -10.91 2.45 7.54
CA MET A 233 -10.17 3.11 8.60
C MET A 233 -8.83 3.58 8.07
N TRP A 234 -8.57 4.88 8.15
CA TRP A 234 -7.27 5.43 7.87
C TRP A 234 -6.48 5.59 9.17
N LEU A 235 -5.39 4.83 9.27
CA LEU A 235 -4.43 4.92 10.38
C LEU A 235 -3.24 5.82 9.99
N ARG A 236 -2.93 6.76 10.87
CA ARG A 236 -1.76 7.64 10.75
C ARG A 236 -1.05 7.76 12.10
N HIS A 237 0.26 7.46 12.13
CA HIS A 237 1.06 7.51 13.37
C HIS A 237 0.43 6.79 14.56
N GLY A 238 -0.19 5.63 14.32
CA GLY A 238 -0.83 4.81 15.34
C GLY A 238 -2.22 5.30 15.81
N ARG A 239 -2.79 6.32 15.19
CA ARG A 239 -4.12 6.86 15.48
C ARG A 239 -5.07 6.72 14.31
N VAL A 240 -6.36 6.73 14.60
CA VAL A 240 -7.39 6.80 13.56
C VAL A 240 -7.50 8.25 13.11
N GLU A 241 -7.09 8.52 11.88
CA GLU A 241 -7.24 9.84 11.23
C GLU A 241 -8.67 10.02 10.72
N MET A 242 -9.21 8.98 10.07
CA MET A 242 -10.57 8.97 9.55
C MET A 242 -11.15 7.56 9.59
N PHE A 243 -12.46 7.46 9.87
CA PHE A 243 -13.23 6.22 9.85
C PHE A 243 -14.61 6.50 9.26
N GLY A 244 -15.01 5.74 8.25
CA GLY A 244 -16.31 5.95 7.58
C GLY A 244 -16.48 5.11 6.32
N PRO A 245 -17.40 5.48 5.42
CA PRO A 245 -17.61 4.82 4.14
C PRO A 245 -16.31 4.74 3.33
N SER A 246 -16.02 3.57 2.74
CA SER A 246 -14.74 3.32 2.06
C SER A 246 -14.44 4.35 0.98
N HIS A 247 -15.43 4.71 0.16
CA HIS A 247 -15.25 5.71 -0.90
C HIS A 247 -14.74 7.06 -0.36
N GLU A 248 -15.33 7.55 0.73
CA GLU A 248 -14.98 8.87 1.29
C GLU A 248 -13.55 8.85 1.88
N VAL A 249 -13.26 7.81 2.68
CA VAL A 249 -11.96 7.69 3.36
C VAL A 249 -10.83 7.48 2.34
N LEU A 250 -11.04 6.61 1.33
CA LEU A 250 -10.06 6.36 0.27
C LEU A 250 -9.78 7.62 -0.55
N CYS A 251 -10.83 8.37 -0.93
CA CYS A 251 -10.67 9.63 -1.65
C CYS A 251 -9.85 10.67 -0.87
N GLN A 252 -10.09 10.82 0.43
CA GLN A 252 -9.33 11.73 1.28
C GLN A 252 -7.87 11.26 1.47
N TYR A 253 -7.66 9.96 1.65
CA TYR A 253 -6.33 9.38 1.74
C TYR A 253 -5.50 9.63 0.48
N GLU A 254 -6.08 9.39 -0.71
CA GLU A 254 -5.42 9.62 -1.99
C GLU A 254 -5.06 11.10 -2.18
N LYS A 255 -5.97 12.02 -1.89
CA LYS A 255 -5.71 13.47 -1.95
C LYS A 255 -4.55 13.86 -1.04
N GLN A 256 -4.53 13.39 0.20
CA GLN A 256 -3.49 13.78 1.15
C GLN A 256 -2.14 13.16 0.80
N THR A 257 -2.10 11.89 0.40
CA THR A 257 -0.88 11.23 -0.06
C THR A 257 -0.29 11.94 -1.28
N THR A 258 -1.16 12.38 -2.21
CA THR A 258 -0.76 13.20 -3.35
C THR A 258 -0.10 14.50 -2.91
N HIS A 259 -0.73 15.24 -2.01
CA HIS A 259 -0.19 16.50 -1.49
C HIS A 259 1.17 16.31 -0.80
N GLU A 260 1.34 15.23 -0.04
CA GLU A 260 2.61 14.95 0.67
C GLU A 260 3.73 14.55 -0.30
N VAL A 261 3.44 13.73 -1.31
CA VAL A 261 4.41 13.39 -2.37
C VAL A 261 4.83 14.65 -3.12
N VAL A 262 3.86 15.50 -3.47
CA VAL A 262 4.09 16.79 -4.12
C VAL A 262 5.00 17.68 -3.29
N SER A 263 4.67 17.90 -2.01
CA SER A 263 5.43 18.78 -1.13
C SER A 263 6.85 18.24 -0.84
N ASN A 264 7.02 16.93 -0.77
CA ASN A 264 8.33 16.31 -0.58
C ASN A 264 9.21 16.41 -1.83
N LEU A 265 8.63 16.28 -3.03
CA LEU A 265 9.34 16.52 -4.29
C LEU A 265 9.77 17.99 -4.42
N GLU A 266 8.92 18.93 -4.03
CA GLU A 266 9.25 20.35 -4.00
C GLU A 266 10.40 20.65 -3.03
N LYS A 267 10.38 20.09 -1.82
CA LYS A 267 11.47 20.21 -0.84
C LYS A 267 12.78 19.59 -1.31
N GLN A 268 12.72 18.41 -1.96
CA GLN A 268 13.91 17.77 -2.51
C GLN A 268 14.48 18.56 -3.71
N THR A 269 13.62 19.17 -4.52
CA THR A 269 14.04 20.02 -5.62
C THR A 269 14.68 21.30 -5.10
N ALA A 270 14.10 21.94 -4.08
CA ALA A 270 14.67 23.11 -3.42
C ALA A 270 16.03 22.79 -2.75
N GLN A 271 16.14 21.65 -2.03
CA GLN A 271 17.40 21.24 -1.38
C GLN A 271 18.51 20.87 -2.40
N ARG A 272 18.14 20.35 -3.59
CA ARG A 272 19.11 20.11 -4.67
C ARG A 272 19.55 21.42 -5.34
N GLN A 273 18.70 22.43 -5.39
CA GLN A 273 19.05 23.77 -5.86
C GLN A 273 20.00 24.49 -4.90
N ASP A 274 19.84 24.33 -3.58
CA ASP A 274 20.78 24.91 -2.58
C ASP A 274 22.16 24.23 -2.54
N ALA A 275 22.25 22.96 -2.99
CA ALA A 275 23.52 22.21 -3.02
C ALA A 275 24.40 22.55 -4.23
N THR A 276 23.84 23.11 -5.29
CA THR A 276 24.58 23.59 -6.48
C THR A 276 24.40 25.09 -6.59
N GLN A 277 25.43 25.85 -6.30
CA GLN A 277 25.48 27.34 -6.42
C GLN A 277 25.40 27.85 -7.89
N SER A 278 24.82 27.09 -8.81
CA SER A 278 24.58 27.48 -10.19
C SER A 278 23.08 27.71 -10.42
N GLU A 279 22.72 28.84 -11.02
CA GLU A 279 21.35 29.08 -11.46
C GLU A 279 20.84 27.91 -12.29
N PRO A 280 19.56 27.51 -12.14
CA PRO A 280 18.99 26.41 -12.88
C PRO A 280 19.06 26.70 -14.39
N ILE A 281 19.62 25.78 -15.17
CA ILE A 281 19.80 25.92 -16.62
C ILE A 281 18.47 26.09 -17.35
N ALA A 282 17.36 25.62 -16.78
CA ALA A 282 16.05 25.72 -17.37
C ALA A 282 14.95 26.01 -16.33
N ARG A 283 13.93 26.74 -16.75
CA ARG A 283 12.72 27.03 -15.98
C ARG A 283 11.48 26.78 -16.81
N LEU A 284 10.46 26.13 -16.23
CA LEU A 284 9.15 26.01 -16.83
C LEU A 284 8.35 27.28 -16.55
N CYS A 285 7.97 28.02 -17.61
CA CYS A 285 7.21 29.25 -17.50
C CYS A 285 5.71 28.99 -17.42
N SER A 286 5.21 28.14 -18.32
CA SER A 286 3.80 27.78 -18.38
C SER A 286 3.62 26.44 -19.11
N TRP A 287 2.46 25.82 -18.97
CA TRP A 287 2.09 24.67 -19.76
C TRP A 287 0.58 24.63 -19.98
N LYS A 288 0.16 23.94 -21.02
CA LYS A 288 -1.26 23.71 -21.32
C LYS A 288 -1.45 22.40 -22.07
N VAL A 289 -2.67 21.87 -22.03
CA VAL A 289 -3.09 20.73 -22.85
C VAL A 289 -4.08 21.19 -23.91
N GLU A 290 -3.90 20.70 -25.12
CA GLU A 290 -4.80 20.91 -26.25
C GLU A 290 -5.35 19.57 -26.73
N SER A 291 -6.67 19.46 -26.81
CA SER A 291 -7.40 18.32 -27.39
C SER A 291 -8.67 18.81 -28.05
N LYS A 292 -9.35 17.97 -28.85
CA LYS A 292 -10.63 18.34 -29.48
C LYS A 292 -11.72 18.73 -28.48
N VAL A 293 -11.66 18.22 -27.25
CA VAL A 293 -12.63 18.47 -26.18
C VAL A 293 -11.88 18.83 -24.89
N SER A 294 -11.14 19.95 -24.93
CA SER A 294 -10.52 20.52 -23.75
C SER A 294 -11.52 21.32 -22.93
N LYS A 295 -11.63 21.02 -21.63
CA LYS A 295 -12.49 21.78 -20.70
C LYS A 295 -11.75 22.90 -19.96
N GLY A 296 -10.45 23.08 -20.24
CA GLY A 296 -9.59 24.10 -19.65
C GLY A 296 -8.12 23.90 -20.03
N PRO A 297 -7.23 24.83 -19.65
CA PRO A 297 -5.83 24.77 -20.04
C PRO A 297 -5.08 23.56 -19.45
N HIS A 298 -5.57 22.98 -18.35
CA HIS A 298 -4.96 21.83 -17.65
C HIS A 298 -5.96 20.69 -17.44
N THR A 299 -7.09 20.70 -18.16
CA THR A 299 -8.19 19.76 -17.94
C THR A 299 -8.64 19.13 -19.24
N ILE A 300 -8.66 17.81 -19.29
CA ILE A 300 -9.17 17.03 -20.44
C ILE A 300 -10.11 15.93 -19.96
N THR A 301 -10.81 15.30 -20.91
CA THR A 301 -11.59 14.08 -20.65
C THR A 301 -10.77 12.82 -20.92
N SER A 302 -11.06 11.74 -20.22
CA SER A 302 -10.43 10.43 -20.42
C SER A 302 -10.70 9.91 -21.84
N GLY A 303 -9.79 9.10 -22.37
CA GLY A 303 -9.96 8.44 -23.68
C GLY A 303 -9.85 9.35 -24.91
N GLN A 304 -9.38 10.59 -24.76
CA GLN A 304 -9.27 11.53 -25.89
C GLN A 304 -8.17 11.11 -26.87
N GLU A 305 -8.53 11.15 -28.15
CA GLU A 305 -7.59 11.02 -29.27
C GLU A 305 -6.87 12.35 -29.53
N LYS A 306 -5.60 12.25 -29.91
CA LYS A 306 -4.74 13.36 -30.30
C LYS A 306 -4.67 14.46 -29.25
N VAL A 307 -4.02 14.15 -28.12
CA VAL A 307 -3.75 15.08 -27.03
C VAL A 307 -2.37 15.68 -27.21
N THR A 308 -2.26 17.01 -27.13
CA THR A 308 -0.99 17.74 -27.24
C THR A 308 -0.73 18.50 -25.94
N PHE A 309 0.37 18.18 -25.26
CA PHE A 309 0.88 18.94 -24.13
C PHE A 309 1.90 19.97 -24.63
N LEU A 310 1.72 21.24 -24.28
CA LEU A 310 2.60 22.33 -24.64
C LEU A 310 3.24 22.91 -23.38
N PHE A 311 4.57 22.97 -23.36
CA PHE A 311 5.37 23.50 -22.26
C PHE A 311 6.18 24.68 -22.75
N GLU A 312 6.03 25.84 -22.15
CA GLU A 312 6.91 26.99 -22.37
C GLU A 312 8.09 26.91 -21.40
N VAL A 313 9.29 26.67 -21.93
CA VAL A 313 10.50 26.49 -21.17
C VAL A 313 11.48 27.61 -21.48
N GLU A 314 12.09 28.18 -20.47
CA GLU A 314 13.14 29.18 -20.57
C GLU A 314 14.48 28.56 -20.19
N LEU A 315 15.47 28.67 -21.09
CA LEU A 315 16.85 28.26 -20.85
C LEU A 315 17.71 29.47 -20.52
N SER A 316 18.46 29.40 -19.42
CA SER A 316 19.44 30.42 -19.03
C SER A 316 20.75 30.31 -19.83
N ALA A 317 21.05 29.13 -20.40
CA ALA A 317 22.22 28.88 -21.22
C ALA A 317 21.90 27.98 -22.43
N ALA A 318 22.76 28.01 -23.46
CA ALA A 318 22.64 27.14 -24.60
C ALA A 318 22.93 25.67 -24.24
N VAL A 319 22.15 24.72 -24.78
CA VAL A 319 22.31 23.29 -24.57
C VAL A 319 22.39 22.58 -25.94
N PRO A 320 23.53 22.62 -26.60
CA PRO A 320 23.67 22.21 -28.02
C PRO A 320 23.45 20.72 -28.27
N ASN A 321 23.72 19.85 -27.30
CA ASN A 321 23.56 18.39 -27.39
C ASN A 321 22.64 17.86 -26.29
N GLY A 322 21.65 18.63 -25.92
CA GLY A 322 20.75 18.29 -24.83
C GLY A 322 19.81 17.14 -25.18
N LYS A 323 19.35 16.48 -24.12
CA LYS A 323 18.22 15.56 -24.17
C LYS A 323 17.09 16.12 -23.33
N ILE A 324 15.87 15.89 -23.78
CA ILE A 324 14.68 16.27 -23.05
C ILE A 324 13.82 15.03 -22.88
N ALA A 325 13.25 14.87 -21.71
CA ALA A 325 12.29 13.84 -21.42
C ALA A 325 11.06 14.41 -20.73
N VAL A 326 9.89 14.00 -21.17
CA VAL A 326 8.61 14.35 -20.54
C VAL A 326 7.98 13.09 -19.97
N SER A 327 7.65 13.10 -18.70
CA SER A 327 7.04 11.97 -18.00
C SER A 327 5.65 12.35 -17.51
N LEU A 328 4.72 11.43 -17.67
CA LEU A 328 3.39 11.46 -17.06
C LEU A 328 3.39 10.46 -15.89
N THR A 329 3.08 10.95 -14.71
CA THR A 329 3.10 10.19 -13.47
C THR A 329 1.75 10.31 -12.80
N ASN A 330 1.23 9.22 -12.22
CA ASN A 330 0.05 9.33 -11.38
C ASN A 330 0.42 9.93 -10.03
N VAL A 331 -0.58 10.31 -9.26
CA VAL A 331 -0.42 10.89 -7.91
C VAL A 331 0.26 9.96 -6.90
N GLN A 332 0.30 8.65 -7.17
CA GLN A 332 0.99 7.64 -6.35
C GLN A 332 2.49 7.52 -6.69
N GLY A 333 2.99 8.34 -7.63
CA GLY A 333 4.39 8.33 -8.06
C GLY A 333 4.71 7.26 -9.12
N LEU A 334 3.71 6.52 -9.62
CA LEU A 334 3.91 5.55 -10.70
C LEU A 334 4.05 6.29 -12.03
N VAL A 335 5.18 6.12 -12.69
CA VAL A 335 5.41 6.66 -14.05
C VAL A 335 4.61 5.84 -15.05
N LEU A 336 3.63 6.49 -15.69
CA LEU A 336 2.75 5.88 -16.68
C LEU A 336 3.38 5.85 -18.07
N SER A 337 4.07 6.93 -18.44
CA SER A 337 4.81 7.04 -19.68
C SER A 337 5.98 8.01 -19.55
N THR A 338 7.04 7.78 -20.32
CA THR A 338 8.16 8.71 -20.48
C THR A 338 8.53 8.77 -21.95
N HIS A 339 8.59 9.99 -22.48
CA HIS A 339 8.94 10.26 -23.86
C HIS A 339 10.18 11.14 -23.89
N SER A 340 11.21 10.72 -24.62
CA SER A 340 12.47 11.44 -24.71
C SER A 340 12.79 11.83 -26.15
N GLY A 341 13.49 12.95 -26.29
CA GLY A 341 13.94 13.47 -27.58
C GLY A 341 15.22 14.29 -27.44
N GLU A 342 15.79 14.66 -28.58
CA GLU A 342 16.95 15.55 -28.63
C GLU A 342 16.50 17.01 -28.50
N LEU A 343 17.20 17.76 -27.65
CA LEU A 343 17.06 19.18 -27.52
C LEU A 343 18.26 19.87 -28.20
N ARG A 344 18.03 20.41 -29.38
CA ARG A 344 19.08 21.12 -30.16
C ARG A 344 18.91 22.63 -30.01
N GLN A 345 19.02 23.15 -28.80
CA GLN A 345 18.87 24.57 -28.52
C GLN A 345 20.25 25.23 -28.40
N THR A 346 20.62 26.00 -29.38
CA THR A 346 21.94 26.65 -29.49
C THR A 346 22.01 28.02 -28.81
N LYS A 347 20.89 28.56 -28.35
CA LYS A 347 20.82 29.88 -27.70
C LYS A 347 19.99 29.81 -26.43
N ALA A 348 20.36 30.64 -25.44
CA ALA A 348 19.52 30.89 -24.29
C ALA A 348 18.23 31.59 -24.72
N GLY A 349 17.14 31.36 -24.02
CA GLY A 349 15.83 31.98 -24.29
C GLY A 349 14.66 31.03 -24.09
N LYS A 350 13.48 31.53 -24.48
CA LYS A 350 12.24 30.78 -24.39
C LYS A 350 12.00 29.95 -25.63
N PHE A 351 11.52 28.72 -25.44
CA PHE A 351 11.07 27.83 -26.50
C PHE A 351 9.81 27.08 -26.10
N LEU A 352 9.08 26.59 -27.09
CA LEU A 352 7.87 25.80 -26.89
C LEU A 352 8.19 24.32 -27.15
N LEU A 353 7.98 23.47 -26.12
CA LEU A 353 8.07 22.04 -26.22
C LEU A 353 6.67 21.45 -26.38
N GLY A 354 6.45 20.66 -27.43
CA GLY A 354 5.20 19.94 -27.66
C GLY A 354 5.37 18.44 -27.54
N LEU A 355 4.54 17.81 -26.71
CA LEU A 355 4.39 16.35 -26.65
C LEU A 355 3.01 15.99 -27.20
N GLU A 356 2.97 15.34 -28.36
CA GLU A 356 1.75 14.85 -28.98
C GLU A 356 1.57 13.37 -28.72
N LEU A 357 0.46 13.01 -28.08
CA LEU A 357 0.02 11.64 -27.87
C LEU A 357 -1.18 11.35 -28.77
N PRO A 358 -1.15 10.26 -29.56
CA PRO A 358 -2.28 9.89 -30.41
C PRO A 358 -3.52 9.50 -29.62
N LEU A 359 -3.35 9.01 -28.41
CA LEU A 359 -4.40 8.64 -27.48
C LEU A 359 -3.86 8.81 -26.04
N LEU A 360 -4.71 9.27 -25.13
CA LEU A 360 -4.40 9.33 -23.69
C LEU A 360 -5.37 8.42 -22.91
N PRO A 361 -5.12 7.10 -22.82
CA PRO A 361 -6.00 6.13 -22.20
C PRO A 361 -5.72 6.04 -20.69
N VAL A 362 -5.91 7.13 -19.97
CA VAL A 362 -5.77 7.17 -18.51
C VAL A 362 -7.13 7.34 -17.86
N LYS A 363 -7.28 6.79 -16.66
CA LYS A 363 -8.51 6.91 -15.85
C LYS A 363 -8.74 8.36 -15.45
N PRO A 364 -9.99 8.76 -15.13
CA PRO A 364 -10.25 10.03 -14.48
C PRO A 364 -9.42 10.18 -13.19
N GLY A 365 -8.87 11.38 -12.96
CA GLY A 365 -8.01 11.65 -11.81
C GLY A 365 -7.01 12.78 -12.06
N GLU A 366 -6.13 12.99 -11.11
CA GLU A 366 -5.05 13.96 -11.19
C GLU A 366 -3.73 13.29 -11.58
N TYR A 367 -2.95 13.94 -12.44
CA TYR A 367 -1.69 13.45 -12.95
C TYR A 367 -0.62 14.53 -12.93
N ILE A 368 0.62 14.12 -12.70
CA ILE A 368 1.77 14.99 -12.66
C ILE A 368 2.52 14.88 -13.98
N LEU A 369 2.70 16.00 -14.66
CA LEU A 369 3.60 16.10 -15.79
C LEU A 369 4.95 16.64 -15.30
N SER A 370 6.04 16.04 -15.74
CA SER A 370 7.38 16.53 -15.44
C SER A 370 8.24 16.51 -16.70
N CYS A 371 9.14 17.50 -16.80
CA CYS A 371 10.08 17.63 -17.88
C CYS A 371 11.51 17.63 -17.32
N ALA A 372 12.36 16.75 -17.82
CA ALA A 372 13.78 16.71 -17.47
C ALA A 372 14.63 17.16 -18.67
N ILE A 373 15.58 18.05 -18.42
CA ILE A 373 16.53 18.53 -19.43
C ILE A 373 17.92 18.11 -19.00
N SER A 374 18.68 17.52 -19.91
CA SER A 374 20.05 17.07 -19.71
C SER A 374 20.97 17.67 -20.76
N ASP A 375 22.21 17.97 -20.40
CA ASP A 375 23.27 18.38 -21.31
C ASP A 375 23.96 17.22 -22.04
N GLY A 376 23.46 15.98 -21.84
CA GLY A 376 24.00 14.75 -22.39
C GLY A 376 24.91 13.99 -21.43
N THR A 377 25.40 14.64 -20.37
CA THR A 377 26.24 14.01 -19.34
C THR A 377 25.51 13.88 -18.00
N HIS A 378 24.76 14.90 -17.63
CA HIS A 378 24.01 14.96 -16.36
C HIS A 378 22.63 15.57 -16.60
N THR A 379 21.65 15.25 -15.76
CA THR A 379 20.35 15.95 -15.74
C THR A 379 20.57 17.34 -15.18
N SER A 380 20.42 18.36 -16.02
CA SER A 380 20.71 19.74 -15.70
C SER A 380 19.54 20.49 -15.11
N ALA A 381 18.30 20.06 -15.38
CA ALA A 381 17.10 20.60 -14.81
C ALA A 381 15.98 19.55 -14.76
N PHE A 382 15.20 19.58 -13.68
CA PHE A 382 13.97 18.82 -13.53
C PHE A 382 12.83 19.81 -13.28
N LEU A 383 11.88 19.88 -14.20
CA LEU A 383 10.80 20.85 -14.21
C LEU A 383 9.48 20.11 -14.01
N ARG A 384 8.69 20.55 -13.05
CA ARG A 384 7.34 20.03 -12.82
C ARG A 384 6.30 21.00 -13.38
N ALA A 385 5.32 20.47 -14.07
CA ALA A 385 4.17 21.23 -14.55
C ALA A 385 3.17 21.50 -13.40
N ILE A 386 2.94 22.75 -13.09
CA ILE A 386 1.99 23.24 -12.08
C ILE A 386 1.01 24.19 -12.78
N PRO A 387 -0.30 24.06 -12.59
CA PRO A 387 -1.00 23.03 -11.83
C PRO A 387 -0.93 21.64 -12.47
N GLU A 388 -1.41 20.62 -11.77
CA GLU A 388 -1.47 19.23 -12.24
C GLU A 388 -2.48 19.08 -13.39
N LEU A 389 -2.32 18.00 -14.18
CA LEU A 389 -3.29 17.60 -15.20
C LEU A 389 -4.51 16.96 -14.55
N THR A 390 -5.67 17.52 -14.73
CA THR A 390 -6.95 16.93 -14.34
C THR A 390 -7.59 16.19 -15.51
N VAL A 391 -7.87 14.90 -15.32
CA VAL A 391 -8.58 14.07 -16.29
C VAL A 391 -9.98 13.79 -15.75
N LEU A 392 -11.00 14.24 -16.49
CA LEU A 392 -12.40 14.06 -16.13
C LEU A 392 -12.96 12.78 -16.76
N GLU A 393 -14.02 12.26 -16.15
CA GLU A 393 -14.77 11.14 -16.71
C GLU A 393 -15.57 11.60 -17.94
N GLU A 394 -15.59 10.76 -18.98
CA GLU A 394 -16.44 10.99 -20.13
C GLU A 394 -17.89 10.64 -19.76
N SER A 395 -18.84 11.52 -20.03
CA SER A 395 -20.24 11.39 -19.59
C SER A 395 -21.06 10.32 -20.32
N ASN A 396 -20.43 9.49 -21.15
CA ASN A 396 -21.07 8.37 -21.84
C ASN A 396 -20.62 7.06 -21.21
N GLY A 397 -21.51 6.49 -20.38
CA GLY A 397 -21.26 5.35 -19.54
C GLY A 397 -21.19 4.01 -20.28
N ASP A 398 -20.02 3.63 -20.73
CA ASP A 398 -19.66 2.24 -20.90
C ASP A 398 -18.30 2.02 -20.24
N GLY A 399 -18.35 1.51 -19.01
CA GLY A 399 -17.19 1.27 -18.14
C GLY A 399 -16.25 0.16 -18.63
N THR A 400 -15.62 0.35 -19.77
CA THR A 400 -14.47 -0.48 -20.17
C THR A 400 -13.23 0.04 -19.45
N GLY A 401 -12.95 -0.57 -18.29
CA GLY A 401 -11.79 -0.25 -17.47
C GLY A 401 -10.48 -0.60 -18.20
N TYR A 402 -9.70 0.41 -18.51
CA TYR A 402 -8.32 0.22 -18.95
C TYR A 402 -7.45 -0.18 -17.76
N HIS A 403 -6.79 -1.33 -17.85
CA HIS A 403 -5.84 -1.82 -16.86
C HIS A 403 -4.46 -1.93 -17.51
N GLY A 404 -3.45 -1.21 -16.99
CA GLY A 404 -2.05 -1.44 -17.35
C GLY A 404 -1.20 -0.18 -17.50
N VAL A 405 0.11 -0.39 -17.44
CA VAL A 405 1.13 0.60 -17.82
C VAL A 405 1.25 0.53 -19.35
N LEU A 406 0.97 1.63 -20.05
CA LEU A 406 0.90 1.67 -21.50
C LEU A 406 2.18 2.29 -22.09
N ASN A 407 2.77 1.61 -23.08
CA ASN A 407 3.80 2.18 -23.94
C ASN A 407 3.09 2.84 -25.14
N LEU A 408 2.89 4.15 -25.05
CA LEU A 408 2.20 4.92 -26.08
C LEU A 408 3.18 5.48 -27.09
N PRO A 409 2.92 5.34 -28.41
CA PRO A 409 3.68 6.06 -29.41
C PRO A 409 3.44 7.57 -29.24
N ALA A 410 4.53 8.35 -29.19
CA ALA A 410 4.45 9.78 -29.05
C ALA A 410 5.44 10.49 -29.98
N LYS A 411 5.13 11.72 -30.35
CA LYS A 411 5.99 12.60 -31.09
C LYS A 411 6.36 13.81 -30.26
N LEU A 412 7.63 13.92 -29.93
CA LEU A 412 8.20 15.08 -29.24
C LEU A 412 8.70 16.07 -30.29
N SER A 413 8.31 17.35 -30.19
CA SER A 413 8.75 18.42 -31.08
C SER A 413 9.18 19.64 -30.28
N VAL A 414 10.22 20.30 -30.75
CA VAL A 414 10.69 21.59 -30.22
C VAL A 414 10.49 22.62 -31.33
N LYS A 415 9.80 23.71 -31.00
CA LYS A 415 9.54 24.84 -31.91
C LYS A 415 10.14 26.12 -31.36
#